data_acb9dcf3846744ebac606a9be91d47e3
#
_entry.id   acb9dcf3846744ebac606a9be91d47e3
#
_cell.length_a   1.000
_cell.length_b   1.000
_cell.length_c   1.000
_cell.angle_alpha   90.00
_cell.angle_beta   90.00
_cell.angle_gamma   90.00
#
_symmetry.space_group_name_H-M   'P 1'
#
loop_
_entity.id
_entity.type
_entity.pdbx_description
1 polymer ?
#
loop_
_entity_poly.entity_id
_entity_poly.type
_entity_poly.pdbx_seq_one_letter_code
_entity_poly.pdbx_strand_id
1 'polypeptide(L)'
;MADDPLLSDELLGELVAVGEVDILVGVTTFNSAATIRQVVEAIQEAFVRYFPRQRTALVAADAGSRDDTLKLLSDTAPGGSPTMVSAGALRTLQRIVAPYHGVPGRGTALRTIFAAAELARAKACAVVGGDAGGLTPEWIERLVRPVVRDGFDFVAPLYRRDPFDGLLLRNLVYPAVRGLYGARVREPVSDEYGVSARVAGHLIDHPVWNTELGRVGIDLWLTAAAAAGGFRLCETVLGPRRSAAPATGASVVDVVQQVVGSLFACLEMHAEYWTAAHPAPSVPILGAAEEAEPEAPAVNPAQMVERFRIGVTELGDVLRDILTPETCAAVTALAADGGDGRRGGGGDGVRFPDDLWARTVYDLAASYHHQAMHKGHLLQAMTPLYLGRAASFVLEHREQPRAEVDGAVEELCVAFEREKPYLLERWKGGAAPTQGRPSGARFSAGGASV
;
A
#
# COMPACT_ATOMS: atom_id res chain seq x y z
N MET A 1 8.38 17.80 23.22
CA MET A 1 7.00 17.44 22.85
C MET A 1 6.61 16.38 23.86
N ALA A 2 5.61 16.64 24.70
CA ALA A 2 5.10 15.63 25.61
C ALA A 2 4.58 14.45 24.76
N ASP A 3 5.00 13.23 25.13
CA ASP A 3 4.44 12.01 24.53
C ASP A 3 2.93 12.04 24.76
N ASP A 4 2.16 12.26 23.71
CA ASP A 4 0.72 12.07 23.75
C ASP A 4 0.50 10.59 24.09
N PRO A 5 -0.26 10.26 25.14
CA PRO A 5 -0.43 8.87 25.54
C PRO A 5 -1.01 8.08 24.37
N LEU A 6 -0.38 6.95 24.06
CA LEU A 6 -0.75 6.06 22.95
C LEU A 6 -2.22 5.61 23.03
N LEU A 7 -2.72 5.44 24.25
CA LEU A 7 -4.11 5.13 24.56
C LEU A 7 -4.66 6.21 25.50
N SER A 8 -5.89 6.68 25.23
CA SER A 8 -6.58 7.58 26.18
C SER A 8 -6.86 6.89 27.51
N ASP A 9 -6.96 7.67 28.59
CA ASP A 9 -7.30 7.13 29.92
C ASP A 9 -8.64 6.38 29.91
N GLU A 10 -9.61 6.88 29.10
CA GLU A 10 -10.91 6.23 28.91
C GLU A 10 -10.75 4.84 28.25
N LEU A 11 -10.01 4.76 27.15
CA LEU A 11 -9.73 3.50 26.46
C LEU A 11 -8.95 2.53 27.35
N LEU A 12 -7.97 3.02 28.11
CA LEU A 12 -7.24 2.23 29.08
C LEU A 12 -8.18 1.64 30.14
N GLY A 13 -9.07 2.46 30.71
CA GLY A 13 -10.07 2.01 31.68
C GLY A 13 -10.99 0.92 31.12
N GLU A 14 -11.46 1.10 29.90
CA GLU A 14 -12.32 0.12 29.23
C GLU A 14 -11.57 -1.19 28.94
N LEU A 15 -10.34 -1.14 28.42
CA LEU A 15 -9.52 -2.32 28.14
C LEU A 15 -9.17 -3.10 29.41
N VAL A 16 -8.89 -2.39 30.52
CA VAL A 16 -8.64 -3.03 31.83
C VAL A 16 -9.90 -3.73 32.34
N ALA A 17 -11.09 -3.14 32.13
CA ALA A 17 -12.35 -3.76 32.51
C ALA A 17 -12.67 -5.01 31.67
N VAL A 18 -12.31 -5.02 30.37
CA VAL A 18 -12.43 -6.19 29.49
C VAL A 18 -11.50 -7.32 29.92
N GLY A 19 -10.29 -6.97 30.31
CA GLY A 19 -9.25 -7.94 30.68
C GLY A 19 -8.66 -8.65 29.45
N GLU A 20 -8.13 -9.86 29.68
CA GLU A 20 -7.50 -10.64 28.59
C GLU A 20 -8.52 -11.18 27.59
N VAL A 21 -8.21 -11.12 26.31
CA VAL A 21 -9.01 -11.68 25.22
C VAL A 21 -8.20 -12.66 24.36
N ASP A 22 -8.88 -13.56 23.68
CA ASP A 22 -8.22 -14.46 22.73
C ASP A 22 -8.08 -13.81 21.36
N ILE A 23 -9.10 -13.03 20.95
CA ILE A 23 -9.19 -12.40 19.63
C ILE A 23 -9.63 -10.95 19.79
N LEU A 24 -8.89 -10.04 19.17
CA LEU A 24 -9.29 -8.64 19.03
C LEU A 24 -9.51 -8.33 17.55
N VAL A 25 -10.64 -7.70 17.23
CA VAL A 25 -10.86 -7.12 15.90
C VAL A 25 -10.82 -5.60 16.01
N GLY A 26 -9.87 -4.98 15.31
CA GLY A 26 -9.72 -3.55 15.21
C GLY A 26 -10.38 -3.02 13.93
N VAL A 27 -11.14 -1.92 14.07
CA VAL A 27 -11.75 -1.22 12.94
C VAL A 27 -11.13 0.16 12.85
N THR A 28 -10.46 0.47 11.74
CA THR A 28 -9.99 1.84 11.46
C THR A 28 -11.11 2.61 10.76
N THR A 29 -11.51 3.78 11.28
CA THR A 29 -12.61 4.56 10.71
C THR A 29 -12.20 5.99 10.36
N PHE A 30 -12.71 6.47 9.23
CA PHE A 30 -12.67 7.88 8.84
C PHE A 30 -13.79 8.18 7.86
N ASN A 31 -14.82 8.94 8.30
CA ASN A 31 -16.00 9.26 7.52
C ASN A 31 -16.67 8.01 6.92
N SER A 32 -16.90 7.01 7.76
CA SER A 32 -17.41 5.69 7.39
C SER A 32 -18.89 5.50 7.71
N ALA A 33 -19.65 6.58 7.90
CA ALA A 33 -21.06 6.51 8.33
C ALA A 33 -21.95 5.63 7.42
N ALA A 34 -21.62 5.54 6.13
CA ALA A 34 -22.38 4.74 5.17
C ALA A 34 -22.25 3.22 5.39
N THR A 35 -21.14 2.75 5.96
CA THR A 35 -20.75 1.34 5.99
C THR A 35 -20.54 0.79 7.40
N ILE A 36 -20.18 1.64 8.36
CA ILE A 36 -19.69 1.22 9.68
C ILE A 36 -20.66 0.31 10.42
N ARG A 37 -21.97 0.52 10.31
CA ARG A 37 -22.99 -0.34 10.93
C ARG A 37 -22.89 -1.77 10.41
N GLN A 38 -22.82 -1.95 9.09
CA GLN A 38 -22.68 -3.28 8.47
C GLN A 38 -21.37 -3.96 8.86
N VAL A 39 -20.28 -3.18 8.94
CA VAL A 39 -18.96 -3.70 9.37
C VAL A 39 -19.04 -4.22 10.80
N VAL A 40 -19.61 -3.48 11.73
CA VAL A 40 -19.77 -3.89 13.14
C VAL A 40 -20.67 -5.12 13.24
N GLU A 41 -21.80 -5.15 12.56
CA GLU A 41 -22.73 -6.29 12.54
C GLU A 41 -22.06 -7.55 12.01
N ALA A 42 -21.31 -7.46 10.92
CA ALA A 42 -20.56 -8.61 10.36
C ALA A 42 -19.50 -9.15 11.33
N ILE A 43 -18.78 -8.27 12.06
CA ILE A 43 -17.80 -8.68 13.08
C ILE A 43 -18.50 -9.37 14.26
N GLN A 44 -19.62 -8.82 14.75
CA GLN A 44 -20.38 -9.43 15.84
C GLN A 44 -20.92 -10.81 15.45
N GLU A 45 -21.46 -10.95 14.23
CA GLU A 45 -21.89 -12.23 13.70
C GLU A 45 -20.71 -13.21 13.59
N ALA A 46 -19.54 -12.77 13.15
CA ALA A 46 -18.34 -13.61 13.10
C ALA A 46 -17.96 -14.14 14.47
N PHE A 47 -18.00 -13.31 15.52
CA PHE A 47 -17.71 -13.74 16.89
C PHE A 47 -18.65 -14.84 17.35
N VAL A 48 -19.95 -14.67 17.15
CA VAL A 48 -20.97 -15.67 17.54
C VAL A 48 -20.82 -16.96 16.73
N ARG A 49 -20.61 -16.86 15.43
CA ARG A 49 -20.64 -18.00 14.51
C ARG A 49 -19.35 -18.82 14.52
N TYR A 50 -18.19 -18.14 14.51
CA TYR A 50 -16.90 -18.80 14.31
C TYR A 50 -16.06 -18.90 15.58
N PHE A 51 -16.31 -18.04 16.56
CA PHE A 51 -15.52 -17.94 17.79
C PHE A 51 -16.34 -17.99 19.09
N PRO A 52 -17.36 -18.89 19.20
CA PRO A 52 -18.30 -18.89 20.32
C PRO A 52 -17.66 -19.26 21.68
N ARG A 53 -16.44 -19.77 21.68
CA ARG A 53 -15.74 -20.20 22.92
C ARG A 53 -14.57 -19.30 23.26
N GLN A 54 -14.22 -18.36 22.39
CA GLN A 54 -13.12 -17.42 22.57
C GLN A 54 -13.64 -16.13 23.22
N ARG A 55 -12.79 -15.53 24.05
CA ARG A 55 -13.04 -14.18 24.53
C ARG A 55 -12.67 -13.22 23.40
N THR A 56 -13.62 -12.46 22.94
CA THR A 56 -13.47 -11.55 21.80
C THR A 56 -13.69 -10.11 22.19
N ALA A 57 -12.98 -9.18 21.56
CA ALA A 57 -13.18 -7.74 21.68
C ALA A 57 -13.17 -7.07 20.32
N LEU A 58 -13.95 -5.99 20.18
CA LEU A 58 -13.92 -5.08 19.04
C LEU A 58 -13.44 -3.71 19.50
N VAL A 59 -12.44 -3.18 18.82
CA VAL A 59 -11.89 -1.83 19.05
C VAL A 59 -12.06 -1.01 17.79
N ALA A 60 -12.83 0.07 17.85
CA ALA A 60 -12.93 1.04 16.77
C ALA A 60 -12.00 2.22 17.04
N ALA A 61 -11.03 2.44 16.17
CA ALA A 61 -10.12 3.56 16.23
C ALA A 61 -10.47 4.57 15.14
N ASP A 62 -11.01 5.73 15.54
CA ASP A 62 -11.45 6.78 14.64
C ASP A 62 -10.33 7.77 14.35
N ALA A 63 -10.10 8.04 13.08
CA ALA A 63 -9.07 8.97 12.59
C ALA A 63 -9.51 10.43 12.54
N GLY A 64 -10.62 10.79 13.19
CA GLY A 64 -11.19 12.16 13.23
C GLY A 64 -12.32 12.36 12.25
N SER A 65 -13.28 11.44 12.18
CA SER A 65 -14.49 11.54 11.37
C SER A 65 -15.29 12.82 11.69
N ARG A 66 -15.91 13.38 10.65
CA ARG A 66 -16.74 14.58 10.73
C ARG A 66 -18.21 14.32 10.39
N ASP A 67 -18.50 13.09 10.00
CA ASP A 67 -19.86 12.59 9.74
C ASP A 67 -20.42 11.85 10.96
N ASP A 68 -21.55 11.15 10.80
CA ASP A 68 -22.20 10.40 11.89
C ASP A 68 -21.48 9.10 12.30
N THR A 69 -20.24 8.82 11.84
CA THR A 69 -19.51 7.58 12.13
C THR A 69 -19.45 7.27 13.62
N LEU A 70 -19.01 8.24 14.45
CA LEU A 70 -18.88 8.03 15.90
C LEU A 70 -20.23 7.80 16.59
N LYS A 71 -21.27 8.50 16.16
CA LYS A 71 -22.61 8.30 16.67
C LYS A 71 -23.14 6.90 16.35
N LEU A 72 -22.96 6.44 15.10
CA LEU A 72 -23.37 5.10 14.68
C LEU A 72 -22.60 4.01 15.41
N LEU A 73 -21.30 4.20 15.70
CA LEU A 73 -20.53 3.31 16.54
C LEU A 73 -21.10 3.21 17.96
N SER A 74 -21.50 4.33 18.56
CA SER A 74 -22.08 4.35 19.90
C SER A 74 -23.48 3.71 19.92
N ASP A 75 -24.29 3.90 18.89
CA ASP A 75 -25.66 3.35 18.80
C ASP A 75 -25.66 1.83 18.52
N THR A 76 -24.61 1.28 17.93
CA THR A 76 -24.48 -0.16 17.67
C THR A 76 -23.94 -0.96 18.84
N ALA A 77 -23.64 -0.34 19.98
CA ALA A 77 -23.23 -1.01 21.21
C ALA A 77 -24.46 -1.56 21.96
N PRO A 78 -24.85 -2.83 21.83
CA PRO A 78 -25.96 -3.39 22.61
C PRO A 78 -25.49 -3.70 24.03
N GLY A 79 -26.27 -3.29 25.02
CA GLY A 79 -26.04 -3.68 26.41
C GLY A 79 -26.10 -5.20 26.56
N GLY A 80 -24.93 -5.84 26.74
CA GLY A 80 -24.84 -7.25 27.13
C GLY A 80 -24.18 -8.22 26.16
N SER A 81 -23.58 -7.77 25.10
CA SER A 81 -22.83 -8.62 24.13
C SER A 81 -21.35 -8.21 24.00
N PRO A 82 -20.51 -9.01 23.30
CA PRO A 82 -19.06 -8.86 23.35
C PRO A 82 -18.60 -7.41 23.35
N THR A 83 -17.74 -7.09 24.28
CA THR A 83 -17.39 -5.73 24.65
C THR A 83 -16.87 -4.95 23.45
N MET A 84 -17.59 -3.89 23.07
CA MET A 84 -17.15 -2.92 22.10
C MET A 84 -16.44 -1.80 22.85
N VAL A 85 -15.15 -1.63 22.57
CA VAL A 85 -14.35 -0.54 23.09
C VAL A 85 -14.25 0.51 21.98
N SER A 86 -14.82 1.68 22.21
CA SER A 86 -14.67 2.82 21.31
C SER A 86 -13.46 3.64 21.75
N ALA A 87 -12.41 3.62 20.95
CA ALA A 87 -11.34 4.60 21.09
C ALA A 87 -11.94 5.96 20.71
N GLY A 88 -12.13 6.83 21.69
CA GLY A 88 -12.66 8.19 21.45
C GLY A 88 -11.89 8.92 20.35
N ALA A 89 -12.53 9.92 19.73
CA ALA A 89 -11.95 10.68 18.65
C ALA A 89 -10.49 11.04 18.94
N LEU A 90 -9.56 10.49 18.19
CA LEU A 90 -8.16 10.88 18.24
C LEU A 90 -8.14 12.39 17.98
N ARG A 91 -7.85 13.17 19.02
CA ARG A 91 -7.79 14.65 18.92
C ARG A 91 -6.84 14.98 17.78
N THR A 92 -7.38 15.72 16.84
CA THR A 92 -6.74 16.20 15.62
C THR A 92 -5.28 16.56 15.86
N LEU A 93 -4.37 15.68 15.49
CA LEU A 93 -3.00 16.08 15.24
C LEU A 93 -3.03 17.09 14.10
N GLN A 94 -2.40 18.22 14.32
CA GLN A 94 -2.35 19.39 13.46
C GLN A 94 -2.40 19.02 11.99
N ARG A 95 -3.26 19.71 11.27
CA ARG A 95 -3.43 19.72 9.82
C ARG A 95 -2.10 20.11 9.15
N ILE A 96 -1.18 19.18 9.07
CA ILE A 96 -0.02 19.30 8.22
C ILE A 96 -0.52 18.88 6.85
N VAL A 97 -0.54 19.83 5.92
CA VAL A 97 -0.73 19.55 4.51
C VAL A 97 0.55 18.84 4.03
N ALA A 98 0.60 17.54 4.24
CA ALA A 98 1.59 16.72 3.59
C ALA A 98 1.17 16.58 2.11
N PRO A 99 2.12 16.53 1.16
CA PRO A 99 1.80 16.35 -0.25
C PRO A 99 1.19 14.97 -0.58
N TYR A 100 0.87 14.18 0.40
CA TYR A 100 0.30 12.84 0.30
C TYR A 100 -1.15 12.83 0.78
N HIS A 101 -2.04 12.30 -0.05
CA HIS A 101 -3.48 12.23 0.22
C HIS A 101 -3.88 10.90 0.84
N GLY A 102 -3.22 10.50 1.93
CA GLY A 102 -3.64 9.36 2.74
C GLY A 102 -4.83 9.73 3.64
N VAL A 103 -5.50 8.73 4.18
CA VAL A 103 -6.51 8.95 5.23
C VAL A 103 -5.82 9.49 6.47
N PRO A 104 -6.11 10.75 6.90
CA PRO A 104 -5.48 11.32 8.08
C PRO A 104 -5.72 10.45 9.31
N GLY A 105 -4.64 10.12 10.04
CA GLY A 105 -4.75 9.36 11.28
C GLY A 105 -4.81 7.83 11.17
N ARG A 106 -4.77 7.24 9.95
CA ARG A 106 -4.79 5.77 9.79
C ARG A 106 -3.66 5.08 10.54
N GLY A 107 -2.43 5.56 10.43
CA GLY A 107 -1.30 5.00 11.19
C GLY A 107 -1.51 5.09 12.69
N THR A 108 -2.00 6.21 13.20
CA THR A 108 -2.33 6.37 14.61
C THR A 108 -3.45 5.41 15.04
N ALA A 109 -4.50 5.25 14.21
CA ALA A 109 -5.58 4.30 14.48
C ALA A 109 -5.06 2.86 14.54
N LEU A 110 -4.20 2.45 13.62
CA LEU A 110 -3.56 1.13 13.63
C LEU A 110 -2.69 0.91 14.86
N ARG A 111 -1.88 1.91 15.21
CA ARG A 111 -1.04 1.86 16.41
C ARG A 111 -1.89 1.69 17.68
N THR A 112 -3.00 2.41 17.77
CA THR A 112 -3.97 2.27 18.88
C THR A 112 -4.56 0.86 18.94
N ILE A 113 -4.94 0.29 17.78
CA ILE A 113 -5.48 -1.08 17.74
C ILE A 113 -4.44 -2.11 18.20
N PHE A 114 -3.19 -2.01 17.73
CA PHE A 114 -2.14 -2.94 18.15
C PHE A 114 -1.78 -2.78 19.62
N ALA A 115 -1.76 -1.55 20.13
CA ALA A 115 -1.55 -1.30 21.57
C ALA A 115 -2.70 -1.88 22.43
N ALA A 116 -3.94 -1.74 21.95
CA ALA A 116 -5.09 -2.36 22.61
C ALA A 116 -4.99 -3.90 22.59
N ALA A 117 -4.55 -4.48 21.45
CA ALA A 117 -4.35 -5.92 21.33
C ALA A 117 -3.27 -6.44 22.30
N GLU A 118 -2.17 -5.71 22.45
CA GLU A 118 -1.10 -6.05 23.40
C GLU A 118 -1.56 -5.93 24.84
N LEU A 119 -2.22 -4.82 25.20
CA LEU A 119 -2.73 -4.61 26.57
C LEU A 119 -3.75 -5.68 26.96
N ALA A 120 -4.66 -6.05 26.05
CA ALA A 120 -5.64 -7.12 26.22
C ALA A 120 -5.04 -8.53 26.06
N ARG A 121 -3.74 -8.65 25.81
CA ARG A 121 -3.02 -9.92 25.57
C ARG A 121 -3.69 -10.79 24.51
N ALA A 122 -4.21 -10.17 23.46
CA ALA A 122 -4.87 -10.87 22.37
C ALA A 122 -3.89 -11.82 21.65
N LYS A 123 -4.29 -13.08 21.46
CA LYS A 123 -3.48 -14.08 20.73
C LYS A 123 -3.46 -13.79 19.24
N ALA A 124 -4.56 -13.25 18.72
CA ALA A 124 -4.70 -12.79 17.35
C ALA A 124 -5.43 -11.45 17.31
N CYS A 125 -4.98 -10.58 16.41
CA CYS A 125 -5.63 -9.32 16.08
C CYS A 125 -5.95 -9.31 14.60
N ALA A 126 -7.22 -9.08 14.22
CA ALA A 126 -7.59 -8.74 12.86
C ALA A 126 -7.84 -7.23 12.76
N VAL A 127 -7.41 -6.62 11.68
CA VAL A 127 -7.72 -5.22 11.36
C VAL A 127 -8.59 -5.21 10.11
N VAL A 128 -9.60 -4.35 10.09
CA VAL A 128 -10.46 -4.11 8.93
C VAL A 128 -10.78 -2.62 8.79
N GLY A 129 -11.02 -2.18 7.56
CA GLY A 129 -11.47 -0.81 7.29
C GLY A 129 -12.94 -0.61 7.66
N GLY A 130 -13.29 0.54 8.24
CA GLY A 130 -14.67 0.92 8.52
C GLY A 130 -15.50 1.17 7.26
N ASP A 131 -14.84 1.35 6.12
CA ASP A 131 -15.40 1.50 4.77
C ASP A 131 -15.32 0.21 3.94
N ALA A 132 -14.99 -0.93 4.55
CA ALA A 132 -14.90 -2.23 3.90
C ALA A 132 -16.28 -2.68 3.33
N GLY A 133 -16.61 -2.16 2.17
CA GLY A 133 -17.83 -2.51 1.45
C GLY A 133 -17.82 -3.99 1.07
N GLY A 134 -18.78 -4.76 1.62
CA GLY A 134 -18.89 -6.19 1.35
C GLY A 134 -18.17 -7.08 2.36
N LEU A 135 -17.70 -6.53 3.48
CA LEU A 135 -17.17 -7.33 4.59
C LEU A 135 -18.23 -8.33 5.05
N THR A 136 -17.86 -9.59 5.11
CA THR A 136 -18.70 -10.69 5.61
C THR A 136 -18.11 -11.28 6.88
N PRO A 137 -18.90 -11.99 7.71
CA PRO A 137 -18.39 -12.69 8.88
C PRO A 137 -17.24 -13.67 8.55
N GLU A 138 -17.26 -14.27 7.36
CA GLU A 138 -16.23 -15.18 6.86
C GLU A 138 -14.86 -14.49 6.71
N TRP A 139 -14.82 -13.18 6.39
CA TRP A 139 -13.55 -12.46 6.28
C TRP A 139 -12.82 -12.45 7.63
N ILE A 140 -13.55 -12.18 8.71
CA ILE A 140 -12.98 -12.17 10.07
C ILE A 140 -12.44 -13.57 10.43
N GLU A 141 -13.20 -14.61 10.12
CA GLU A 141 -12.77 -15.98 10.34
C GLU A 141 -11.49 -16.29 9.55
N ARG A 142 -11.46 -15.91 8.28
CA ARG A 142 -10.33 -16.15 7.36
C ARG A 142 -9.07 -15.36 7.76
N LEU A 143 -9.20 -14.18 8.35
CA LEU A 143 -8.06 -13.40 8.86
C LEU A 143 -7.54 -13.92 10.20
N VAL A 144 -8.41 -14.42 11.07
CA VAL A 144 -8.05 -14.82 12.44
C VAL A 144 -7.62 -16.29 12.52
N ARG A 145 -8.33 -17.18 11.82
CA ARG A 145 -8.09 -18.64 11.94
C ARG A 145 -6.66 -19.06 11.63
N PRO A 146 -5.98 -18.56 10.57
CA PRO A 146 -4.60 -18.93 10.29
C PRO A 146 -3.65 -18.61 11.46
N VAL A 147 -3.91 -17.51 12.16
CA VAL A 147 -3.10 -17.13 13.33
C VAL A 147 -3.33 -18.10 14.49
N VAL A 148 -4.59 -18.33 14.88
CA VAL A 148 -4.91 -19.08 16.11
C VAL A 148 -4.75 -20.58 15.95
N ARG A 149 -4.87 -21.14 14.74
CA ARG A 149 -4.85 -22.60 14.50
C ARG A 149 -3.60 -23.08 13.78
N ASP A 150 -3.11 -22.32 12.79
CA ASP A 150 -2.07 -22.77 11.89
C ASP A 150 -0.71 -22.13 12.22
N GLY A 151 -0.70 -21.19 13.18
CA GLY A 151 0.52 -20.54 13.70
C GLY A 151 1.18 -19.60 12.71
N PHE A 152 0.41 -19.00 11.79
CA PHE A 152 0.90 -17.90 10.97
C PHE A 152 0.96 -16.62 11.81
N ASP A 153 1.90 -15.75 11.46
CA ASP A 153 2.12 -14.52 12.19
C ASP A 153 1.45 -13.32 11.49
N PHE A 154 1.44 -13.34 10.15
CA PHE A 154 0.83 -12.28 9.34
C PHE A 154 -0.01 -12.89 8.22
N VAL A 155 -1.27 -12.50 8.18
CA VAL A 155 -2.27 -12.96 7.20
C VAL A 155 -2.63 -11.78 6.31
N ALA A 156 -2.17 -11.80 5.07
CA ALA A 156 -2.53 -10.82 4.07
C ALA A 156 -3.83 -11.24 3.35
N PRO A 157 -4.68 -10.32 2.93
CA PRO A 157 -5.83 -10.65 2.12
C PRO A 157 -5.40 -11.01 0.70
N LEU A 158 -6.22 -11.80 0.03
CA LEU A 158 -6.17 -12.03 -1.40
C LEU A 158 -7.57 -11.81 -1.96
N TYR A 159 -7.76 -10.69 -2.66
CA TYR A 159 -9.05 -10.37 -3.25
C TYR A 159 -9.20 -10.93 -4.65
N ARG A 160 -10.44 -11.25 -5.00
CA ARG A 160 -10.79 -11.47 -6.39
C ARG A 160 -11.06 -10.12 -7.05
N ARG A 161 -10.09 -9.65 -7.84
CA ARG A 161 -10.17 -8.39 -8.59
C ARG A 161 -10.39 -8.65 -10.06
N ASP A 162 -10.96 -7.68 -10.78
CA ASP A 162 -10.82 -7.66 -12.24
C ASP A 162 -9.32 -7.63 -12.63
N PRO A 163 -8.91 -8.28 -13.75
CA PRO A 163 -7.51 -8.29 -14.18
C PRO A 163 -6.87 -6.91 -14.31
N PHE A 164 -7.65 -5.88 -14.56
CA PHE A 164 -7.19 -4.50 -14.72
C PHE A 164 -7.52 -3.58 -13.53
N ASP A 165 -8.09 -4.14 -12.45
CA ASP A 165 -8.19 -3.43 -11.18
C ASP A 165 -6.85 -3.50 -10.43
N GLY A 166 -6.49 -2.39 -9.76
CA GLY A 166 -5.25 -2.31 -8.99
C GLY A 166 -3.98 -2.34 -9.87
N LEU A 167 -3.99 -1.71 -11.06
CA LEU A 167 -2.84 -1.70 -11.98
C LEU A 167 -1.54 -1.25 -11.32
N LEU A 168 -1.57 -0.27 -10.39
CA LEU A 168 -0.38 0.17 -9.67
C LEU A 168 0.18 -0.94 -8.78
N LEU A 169 -0.70 -1.65 -8.10
CA LEU A 169 -0.32 -2.79 -7.27
C LEU A 169 0.30 -3.90 -8.11
N ARG A 170 -0.36 -4.28 -9.21
CA ARG A 170 0.02 -5.40 -10.07
C ARG A 170 1.27 -5.13 -10.91
N ASN A 171 1.45 -3.89 -11.38
CA ASN A 171 2.58 -3.53 -12.24
C ASN A 171 3.79 -2.94 -11.51
N LEU A 172 3.66 -2.60 -10.22
CA LEU A 172 4.77 -1.97 -9.50
C LEU A 172 4.95 -2.55 -8.09
N VAL A 173 3.94 -2.43 -7.23
CA VAL A 173 4.16 -2.69 -5.79
C VAL A 173 4.41 -4.16 -5.51
N TYR A 174 3.57 -5.05 -6.02
CA TYR A 174 3.74 -6.49 -5.83
C TYR A 174 5.04 -7.00 -6.47
N PRO A 175 5.36 -6.67 -7.75
CA PRO A 175 6.64 -7.04 -8.33
C PRO A 175 7.85 -6.55 -7.54
N ALA A 176 7.83 -5.30 -7.06
CA ALA A 176 8.92 -4.75 -6.26
C ALA A 176 9.04 -5.41 -4.88
N VAL A 177 7.94 -5.63 -4.17
CA VAL A 177 7.95 -6.33 -2.87
C VAL A 177 8.45 -7.74 -3.04
N ARG A 178 7.98 -8.47 -4.04
CA ARG A 178 8.45 -9.83 -4.31
C ARG A 178 9.92 -9.86 -4.71
N GLY A 179 10.35 -9.01 -5.64
CA GLY A 179 11.73 -8.97 -6.12
C GLY A 179 12.73 -8.58 -5.02
N LEU A 180 12.36 -7.66 -4.14
CA LEU A 180 13.27 -7.10 -3.15
C LEU A 180 13.17 -7.80 -1.79
N TYR A 181 11.96 -8.04 -1.27
CA TYR A 181 11.77 -8.69 0.02
C TYR A 181 11.66 -10.22 -0.07
N GLY A 182 11.55 -10.78 -1.27
CA GLY A 182 11.31 -12.20 -1.44
C GLY A 182 9.95 -12.68 -0.96
N ALA A 183 8.99 -11.78 -0.74
CA ALA A 183 7.68 -12.09 -0.21
C ALA A 183 6.62 -12.08 -1.32
N ARG A 184 6.02 -13.24 -1.60
CA ARG A 184 4.95 -13.39 -2.61
C ARG A 184 3.58 -13.04 -2.02
N VAL A 185 3.45 -11.80 -1.52
CA VAL A 185 2.18 -11.25 -1.03
C VAL A 185 1.61 -10.37 -2.13
N ARG A 186 0.48 -10.80 -2.73
CA ARG A 186 -0.12 -10.16 -3.92
C ARG A 186 -0.80 -8.85 -3.60
N GLU A 187 -1.30 -8.71 -2.37
CA GLU A 187 -1.92 -7.49 -1.85
C GLU A 187 -1.06 -6.90 -0.72
N PRO A 188 0.15 -6.38 -1.02
CA PRO A 188 1.04 -5.86 0.01
C PRO A 188 0.58 -4.51 0.58
N VAL A 189 -0.43 -3.89 -0.03
CA VAL A 189 -1.13 -2.70 0.47
C VAL A 189 -2.61 -3.06 0.59
N SER A 190 -3.10 -3.12 1.80
CA SER A 190 -4.49 -3.47 2.08
C SER A 190 -4.99 -2.78 3.35
N ASP A 191 -6.31 -2.78 3.51
CA ASP A 191 -6.98 -2.28 4.71
C ASP A 191 -7.26 -3.39 5.72
N GLU A 192 -7.15 -4.66 5.31
CA GLU A 192 -7.46 -5.84 6.10
C GLU A 192 -6.23 -6.71 6.34
N TYR A 193 -6.00 -7.09 7.60
CA TYR A 193 -4.87 -7.95 8.02
C TYR A 193 -5.27 -8.82 9.19
N GLY A 194 -4.66 -10.01 9.27
CA GLY A 194 -4.61 -10.80 10.49
C GLY A 194 -3.19 -10.85 11.04
N VAL A 195 -2.99 -10.58 12.34
CA VAL A 195 -1.65 -10.59 12.94
C VAL A 195 -1.63 -11.37 14.25
N SER A 196 -0.51 -12.02 14.55
CA SER A 196 -0.25 -12.65 15.84
C SER A 196 0.14 -11.61 16.90
N ALA A 197 0.06 -11.97 18.17
CA ALA A 197 0.58 -11.16 19.27
C ALA A 197 2.06 -10.78 19.06
N ARG A 198 2.86 -11.67 18.48
CA ARG A 198 4.28 -11.43 18.19
C ARG A 198 4.47 -10.30 17.17
N VAL A 199 3.66 -10.29 16.12
CA VAL A 199 3.72 -9.22 15.10
C VAL A 199 3.20 -7.92 15.68
N ALA A 200 2.07 -7.94 16.40
CA ALA A 200 1.51 -6.74 17.03
C ALA A 200 2.53 -6.05 17.96
N GLY A 201 3.18 -6.81 18.85
CA GLY A 201 4.24 -6.28 19.72
C GLY A 201 5.44 -5.74 18.93
N HIS A 202 5.93 -6.48 17.92
CA HIS A 202 7.03 -6.01 17.07
C HIS A 202 6.71 -4.69 16.35
N LEU A 203 5.48 -4.56 15.85
CA LEU A 203 5.06 -3.36 15.12
C LEU A 203 4.93 -2.14 16.03
N ILE A 204 4.40 -2.29 17.27
CA ILE A 204 4.21 -1.16 18.20
C ILE A 204 5.52 -0.51 18.58
N ASP A 205 6.55 -1.30 18.83
CA ASP A 205 7.85 -0.82 19.29
C ASP A 205 8.67 -0.12 18.18
N HIS A 206 8.21 -0.22 16.93
CA HIS A 206 8.96 0.32 15.82
C HIS A 206 8.85 1.86 15.73
N PRO A 207 9.94 2.60 15.46
CA PRO A 207 9.94 4.06 15.40
C PRO A 207 9.16 4.64 14.20
N VAL A 208 8.66 3.82 13.29
CA VAL A 208 7.93 4.24 12.06
C VAL A 208 6.75 5.16 12.36
N TRP A 209 6.07 4.97 13.47
CA TRP A 209 4.85 5.69 13.83
C TRP A 209 5.00 7.21 13.90
N ASN A 210 6.24 7.68 14.18
CA ASN A 210 6.58 9.09 14.26
C ASN A 210 7.12 9.66 12.95
N THR A 211 7.14 8.85 11.88
CA THR A 211 7.65 9.23 10.55
C THR A 211 6.51 9.55 9.59
N GLU A 212 6.86 10.09 8.43
CA GLU A 212 5.92 10.31 7.33
C GLU A 212 5.33 8.97 6.83
N LEU A 213 6.15 7.93 6.77
CA LEU A 213 5.72 6.58 6.39
C LEU A 213 4.63 6.04 7.33
N GLY A 214 4.76 6.28 8.64
CA GLY A 214 3.75 5.92 9.63
C GLY A 214 2.43 6.67 9.45
N ARG A 215 2.45 7.85 8.81
CA ARG A 215 1.23 8.65 8.58
C ARG A 215 0.49 8.25 7.31
N VAL A 216 1.21 7.92 6.24
CA VAL A 216 0.65 7.84 4.90
C VAL A 216 0.86 6.48 4.22
N GLY A 217 1.97 5.81 4.50
CA GLY A 217 2.38 4.56 3.83
C GLY A 217 2.34 3.34 4.72
N ILE A 218 1.62 3.41 5.82
CA ILE A 218 1.67 2.41 6.88
C ILE A 218 1.27 1.00 6.40
N ASP A 219 0.33 0.89 5.48
CA ASP A 219 -0.18 -0.40 5.02
C ASP A 219 0.89 -1.20 4.26
N LEU A 220 1.67 -0.55 3.40
CA LEU A 220 2.80 -1.19 2.75
C LEU A 220 3.89 -1.57 3.75
N TRP A 221 4.14 -0.67 4.71
CA TRP A 221 5.14 -0.92 5.74
C TRP A 221 4.79 -2.13 6.61
N LEU A 222 3.53 -2.34 6.96
CA LEU A 222 3.10 -3.53 7.74
C LEU A 222 3.53 -4.83 7.06
N THR A 223 3.28 -4.96 5.77
CA THR A 223 3.68 -6.14 4.98
C THR A 223 5.21 -6.25 4.87
N ALA A 224 5.88 -5.14 4.58
CA ALA A 224 7.34 -5.11 4.46
C ALA A 224 8.03 -5.44 5.80
N ALA A 225 7.54 -4.90 6.92
CA ALA A 225 8.05 -5.17 8.25
C ALA A 225 7.82 -6.63 8.67
N ALA A 226 6.65 -7.20 8.37
CA ALA A 226 6.37 -8.61 8.63
C ALA A 226 7.32 -9.53 7.83
N ALA A 227 7.58 -9.20 6.56
CA ALA A 227 8.54 -9.94 5.74
C ALA A 227 9.97 -9.79 6.26
N ALA A 228 10.41 -8.56 6.56
CA ALA A 228 11.75 -8.27 7.06
C ALA A 228 12.00 -8.83 8.47
N GLY A 229 10.96 -8.92 9.29
CA GLY A 229 11.03 -9.51 10.63
C GLY A 229 11.10 -11.05 10.63
N GLY A 230 11.06 -11.71 9.48
CA GLY A 230 11.13 -13.17 9.37
C GLY A 230 9.90 -13.87 9.93
N PHE A 231 8.75 -13.22 9.95
CA PHE A 231 7.49 -13.80 10.40
C PHE A 231 6.92 -14.78 9.39
N ARG A 232 6.06 -15.70 9.85
CA ARG A 232 5.37 -16.66 8.99
C ARG A 232 4.16 -15.98 8.34
N LEU A 233 4.25 -15.74 7.02
CA LEU A 233 3.21 -15.09 6.24
C LEU A 233 2.33 -16.11 5.54
N CYS A 234 1.03 -15.80 5.39
CA CYS A 234 0.13 -16.45 4.44
C CYS A 234 -0.80 -15.42 3.80
N GLU A 235 -1.40 -15.80 2.68
CA GLU A 235 -2.51 -15.08 2.07
C GLU A 235 -3.82 -15.82 2.36
N THR A 236 -4.92 -15.10 2.53
CA THR A 236 -6.24 -15.70 2.66
C THR A 236 -7.21 -15.08 1.65
N VAL A 237 -7.98 -15.94 0.98
CA VAL A 237 -8.96 -15.50 -0.02
C VAL A 237 -10.16 -14.87 0.69
N LEU A 238 -10.38 -13.56 0.48
CA LEU A 238 -11.51 -12.83 1.07
C LEU A 238 -12.69 -12.63 0.12
N GLY A 239 -12.54 -13.00 -1.16
CA GLY A 239 -13.59 -12.80 -2.16
C GLY A 239 -13.45 -11.48 -2.93
N PRO A 240 -14.52 -10.98 -3.58
CA PRO A 240 -14.43 -9.78 -4.38
C PRO A 240 -14.32 -8.53 -3.49
N ARG A 241 -13.31 -7.69 -3.77
CA ARG A 241 -13.25 -6.36 -3.19
C ARG A 241 -14.20 -5.42 -3.93
N ARG A 242 -15.12 -4.82 -3.22
CA ARG A 242 -15.84 -3.67 -3.74
C ARG A 242 -14.99 -2.44 -3.44
N SER A 243 -14.35 -1.90 -4.49
CA SER A 243 -13.62 -0.64 -4.36
C SER A 243 -14.65 0.44 -4.02
N ALA A 244 -14.60 0.98 -2.81
CA ALA A 244 -15.24 2.25 -2.58
C ALA A 244 -14.57 3.26 -3.53
N ALA A 245 -15.36 4.04 -4.28
CA ALA A 245 -14.81 5.15 -5.05
C ALA A 245 -13.93 5.98 -4.10
N PRO A 246 -12.74 6.45 -4.54
CA PRO A 246 -11.84 7.16 -3.65
C PRO A 246 -12.61 8.28 -2.96
N ALA A 247 -12.73 8.18 -1.64
CA ALA A 247 -13.62 9.01 -0.82
C ALA A 247 -13.31 10.52 -0.90
N THR A 248 -12.26 10.91 -1.61
CA THR A 248 -11.72 12.26 -1.61
C THR A 248 -11.31 12.79 -2.99
N GLY A 249 -11.68 12.16 -4.10
CA GLY A 249 -11.27 12.64 -5.43
C GLY A 249 -9.76 12.70 -5.61
N ALA A 250 -9.01 11.83 -4.93
CA ALA A 250 -7.56 11.74 -5.08
C ALA A 250 -7.20 11.52 -6.56
N SER A 251 -6.29 12.33 -7.08
CA SER A 251 -5.84 12.17 -8.46
C SER A 251 -4.93 10.93 -8.58
N VAL A 252 -4.83 10.35 -9.78
CA VAL A 252 -3.87 9.27 -10.05
C VAL A 252 -2.45 9.68 -9.67
N VAL A 253 -2.12 10.97 -9.85
CA VAL A 253 -0.81 11.53 -9.48
C VAL A 253 -0.56 11.37 -7.99
N ASP A 254 -1.53 11.76 -7.17
CA ASP A 254 -1.41 11.71 -5.71
C ASP A 254 -1.25 10.27 -5.21
N VAL A 255 -2.05 9.34 -5.75
CA VAL A 255 -1.99 7.92 -5.39
C VAL A 255 -0.64 7.31 -5.77
N VAL A 256 -0.15 7.59 -6.99
CA VAL A 256 1.16 7.09 -7.45
C VAL A 256 2.28 7.63 -6.56
N GLN A 257 2.28 8.93 -6.29
CA GLN A 257 3.31 9.55 -5.45
C GLN A 257 3.32 9.00 -4.03
N GLN A 258 2.14 8.82 -3.44
CA GLN A 258 2.00 8.25 -2.10
C GLN A 258 2.52 6.82 -2.05
N VAL A 259 2.07 5.96 -2.93
CA VAL A 259 2.40 4.53 -2.92
C VAL A 259 3.88 4.32 -3.24
N VAL A 260 4.40 5.01 -4.26
CA VAL A 260 5.82 4.90 -4.64
C VAL A 260 6.73 5.52 -3.58
N GLY A 261 6.34 6.67 -3.01
CA GLY A 261 7.07 7.28 -1.89
C GLY A 261 7.14 6.35 -0.68
N SER A 262 6.05 5.66 -0.37
CA SER A 262 6.01 4.66 0.71
C SER A 262 6.89 3.45 0.39
N LEU A 263 6.89 2.97 -0.85
CA LEU A 263 7.76 1.87 -1.28
C LEU A 263 9.24 2.25 -1.11
N PHE A 264 9.64 3.41 -1.60
CA PHE A 264 11.05 3.84 -1.51
C PHE A 264 11.46 4.11 -0.05
N ALA A 265 10.56 4.66 0.78
CA ALA A 265 10.83 4.82 2.21
C ALA A 265 10.97 3.46 2.93
N CYS A 266 10.19 2.45 2.55
CA CYS A 266 10.36 1.08 3.05
C CYS A 266 11.71 0.50 2.63
N LEU A 267 12.18 0.76 1.41
CA LEU A 267 13.50 0.31 0.94
C LEU A 267 14.63 0.95 1.75
N GLU A 268 14.53 2.25 2.07
CA GLU A 268 15.49 2.91 2.96
C GLU A 268 15.52 2.24 4.34
N MET A 269 14.35 2.03 4.92
CA MET A 269 14.22 1.50 6.28
C MET A 269 14.72 0.06 6.42
N HIS A 270 14.52 -0.75 5.39
CA HIS A 270 14.88 -2.18 5.40
C HIS A 270 16.06 -2.51 4.48
N ALA A 271 16.97 -1.53 4.23
CA ALA A 271 18.06 -1.70 3.28
C ALA A 271 18.95 -2.93 3.60
N GLU A 272 19.27 -3.17 4.86
CA GLU A 272 20.05 -4.34 5.30
C GLU A 272 19.35 -5.66 4.96
N TYR A 273 18.03 -5.71 5.10
CA TYR A 273 17.26 -6.90 4.82
C TYR A 273 17.17 -7.20 3.33
N TRP A 274 16.62 -6.26 2.53
CA TRP A 274 16.34 -6.55 1.13
C TRP A 274 17.61 -6.67 0.28
N THR A 275 18.72 -6.04 0.66
CA THR A 275 20.01 -6.20 -0.04
C THR A 275 20.59 -7.59 0.15
N ALA A 276 20.30 -8.26 1.26
CA ALA A 276 20.74 -9.62 1.57
C ALA A 276 19.69 -10.69 1.21
N ALA A 277 18.40 -10.31 1.01
CA ALA A 277 17.31 -11.25 0.81
C ALA A 277 17.45 -12.05 -0.47
N HIS A 278 17.20 -13.35 -0.37
CA HIS A 278 17.07 -14.26 -1.49
C HIS A 278 15.60 -14.47 -1.85
N PRO A 279 15.29 -14.96 -3.07
CA PRO A 279 13.94 -15.34 -3.44
C PRO A 279 13.34 -16.30 -2.41
N ALA A 280 12.20 -15.95 -1.85
CA ALA A 280 11.52 -16.78 -0.86
C ALA A 280 10.62 -17.82 -1.55
N PRO A 281 10.33 -18.96 -0.89
CA PRO A 281 9.29 -19.88 -1.34
C PRO A 281 7.93 -19.14 -1.41
N SER A 282 7.00 -19.73 -2.14
CA SER A 282 5.63 -19.19 -2.23
C SER A 282 5.01 -19.06 -0.85
N VAL A 283 4.34 -17.94 -0.62
CA VAL A 283 3.51 -17.73 0.55
C VAL A 283 2.25 -18.60 0.40
N PRO A 284 1.88 -19.43 1.40
CA PRO A 284 0.67 -20.27 1.32
C PRO A 284 -0.59 -19.45 1.14
N ILE A 285 -1.49 -19.91 0.26
CA ILE A 285 -2.82 -19.32 0.05
C ILE A 285 -3.84 -20.22 0.75
N LEU A 286 -4.63 -19.63 1.63
CA LEU A 286 -5.67 -20.33 2.40
C LEU A 286 -7.06 -19.92 1.92
N GLY A 287 -8.00 -20.87 2.00
CA GLY A 287 -9.38 -20.67 1.56
C GLY A 287 -9.57 -20.95 0.07
N ALA A 288 -10.85 -21.06 -0.32
CA ALA A 288 -11.26 -21.27 -1.71
C ALA A 288 -11.78 -19.97 -2.31
N ALA A 289 -11.50 -19.75 -3.58
CA ALA A 289 -12.05 -18.61 -4.30
C ALA A 289 -13.57 -18.80 -4.49
N GLU A 290 -14.35 -17.76 -4.21
CA GLU A 290 -15.77 -17.70 -4.58
C GLU A 290 -15.91 -17.37 -6.08
N GLU A 291 -16.95 -17.87 -6.72
CA GLU A 291 -17.18 -17.72 -8.17
C GLU A 291 -17.69 -16.32 -8.58
N ALA A 292 -17.86 -15.39 -7.63
CA ALA A 292 -18.36 -14.06 -7.94
C ALA A 292 -17.41 -13.30 -8.89
N GLU A 293 -17.92 -12.79 -9.98
CA GLU A 293 -17.15 -11.95 -10.90
C GLU A 293 -17.07 -10.51 -10.37
N PRO A 294 -15.86 -9.93 -10.29
CA PRO A 294 -15.67 -8.56 -9.89
C PRO A 294 -16.08 -7.59 -11.00
N GLU A 295 -16.46 -6.37 -10.63
CA GLU A 295 -16.76 -5.30 -11.57
C GLU A 295 -15.49 -4.83 -12.28
N ALA A 296 -15.56 -4.68 -13.61
CA ALA A 296 -14.44 -4.20 -14.40
C ALA A 296 -14.25 -2.68 -14.24
N PRO A 297 -13.01 -2.22 -13.99
CA PRO A 297 -12.75 -0.78 -13.87
C PRO A 297 -12.82 -0.08 -15.22
N ALA A 298 -13.18 1.20 -15.22
CA ALA A 298 -13.11 2.05 -16.40
C ALA A 298 -11.66 2.48 -16.66
N VAL A 299 -10.94 1.80 -17.54
CA VAL A 299 -9.56 2.13 -17.93
C VAL A 299 -9.53 2.74 -19.31
N ASN A 300 -8.82 3.86 -19.48
CA ASN A 300 -8.61 4.52 -20.78
C ASN A 300 -7.12 4.49 -21.17
N PRO A 301 -6.64 3.44 -21.85
CA PRO A 301 -5.24 3.29 -22.18
C PRO A 301 -4.76 4.35 -23.18
N ALA A 302 -5.61 4.84 -24.08
CA ALA A 302 -5.22 5.90 -25.03
C ALA A 302 -4.85 7.20 -24.32
N GLN A 303 -5.64 7.62 -23.33
CA GLN A 303 -5.33 8.77 -22.50
C GLN A 303 -4.06 8.56 -21.65
N MET A 304 -3.82 7.35 -21.18
CA MET A 304 -2.61 7.01 -20.45
C MET A 304 -1.36 7.13 -21.33
N VAL A 305 -1.42 6.63 -22.57
CA VAL A 305 -0.33 6.76 -23.56
C VAL A 305 -0.03 8.22 -23.86
N GLU A 306 -1.06 9.03 -24.08
CA GLU A 306 -0.89 10.47 -24.33
C GLU A 306 -0.18 11.17 -23.17
N ARG A 307 -0.63 10.91 -21.93
CA ARG A 307 0.00 11.49 -20.73
C ARG A 307 1.44 11.00 -20.53
N PHE A 308 1.73 9.76 -20.86
CA PHE A 308 3.10 9.23 -20.87
C PHE A 308 3.99 10.02 -21.83
N ARG A 309 3.56 10.20 -23.09
CA ARG A 309 4.32 10.91 -24.12
C ARG A 309 4.59 12.37 -23.74
N ILE A 310 3.54 13.07 -23.30
CA ILE A 310 3.66 14.45 -22.81
C ILE A 310 4.64 14.52 -21.66
N GLY A 311 4.46 13.67 -20.65
CA GLY A 311 5.29 13.68 -19.43
C GLY A 311 6.76 13.36 -19.71
N VAL A 312 7.07 12.39 -20.58
CA VAL A 312 8.46 12.09 -20.98
C VAL A 312 9.09 13.27 -21.73
N THR A 313 8.31 13.96 -22.57
CA THR A 313 8.79 15.13 -23.30
C THR A 313 9.05 16.31 -22.36
N GLU A 314 8.11 16.65 -21.50
CA GLU A 314 8.19 17.80 -20.59
C GLU A 314 9.22 17.59 -19.47
N LEU A 315 9.38 16.36 -18.99
CA LEU A 315 10.30 16.01 -17.91
C LEU A 315 11.65 15.47 -18.42
N GLY A 316 11.98 15.64 -19.70
CA GLY A 316 13.19 15.06 -20.29
C GLY A 316 14.49 15.40 -19.56
N ASP A 317 14.64 16.63 -19.03
CA ASP A 317 15.81 17.03 -18.23
C ASP A 317 15.82 16.30 -16.87
N VAL A 318 14.67 16.23 -16.23
CA VAL A 318 14.50 15.53 -14.94
C VAL A 318 14.79 14.04 -15.11
N LEU A 319 14.31 13.42 -16.19
CA LEU A 319 14.54 12.00 -16.45
C LEU A 319 16.02 11.69 -16.72
N ARG A 320 16.76 12.60 -17.35
CA ARG A 320 18.22 12.45 -17.52
C ARG A 320 19.00 12.52 -16.21
N ASP A 321 18.50 13.24 -15.22
CA ASP A 321 19.12 13.33 -13.90
C ASP A 321 18.81 12.10 -13.02
N ILE A 322 17.68 11.40 -13.27
CA ILE A 322 17.19 10.28 -12.48
C ILE A 322 17.60 8.93 -13.07
N LEU A 323 17.39 8.75 -14.38
CA LEU A 323 17.59 7.47 -15.07
C LEU A 323 19.03 7.36 -15.59
N THR A 324 19.51 6.12 -15.74
CA THR A 324 20.76 5.91 -16.49
C THR A 324 20.58 6.34 -17.94
N PRO A 325 21.68 6.70 -18.65
CA PRO A 325 21.62 7.08 -20.06
C PRO A 325 20.89 6.05 -20.93
N GLU A 326 21.13 4.76 -20.68
CA GLU A 326 20.52 3.64 -21.41
C GLU A 326 19.01 3.57 -21.15
N THR A 327 18.60 3.61 -19.88
CA THR A 327 17.18 3.59 -19.50
C THR A 327 16.46 4.84 -20.03
N CYS A 328 17.07 6.01 -19.89
CA CYS A 328 16.51 7.27 -20.38
C CYS A 328 16.32 7.26 -21.91
N ALA A 329 17.31 6.79 -22.66
CA ALA A 329 17.22 6.69 -24.12
C ALA A 329 16.11 5.71 -24.55
N ALA A 330 16.01 4.56 -23.90
CA ALA A 330 14.97 3.56 -24.18
C ALA A 330 13.56 4.10 -23.89
N VAL A 331 13.35 4.73 -22.73
CA VAL A 331 12.06 5.34 -22.36
C VAL A 331 11.67 6.48 -23.32
N THR A 332 12.64 7.31 -23.71
CA THR A 332 12.41 8.39 -24.68
C THR A 332 12.04 7.85 -26.06
N ALA A 333 12.70 6.78 -26.49
CA ALA A 333 12.36 6.11 -27.76
C ALA A 333 10.93 5.54 -27.72
N LEU A 334 10.50 4.91 -26.62
CA LEU A 334 9.13 4.42 -26.46
C LEU A 334 8.08 5.54 -26.53
N ALA A 335 8.38 6.71 -25.99
CA ALA A 335 7.47 7.85 -26.06
C ALA A 335 7.38 8.44 -27.48
N ALA A 336 8.46 8.36 -28.26
CA ALA A 336 8.54 8.85 -29.64
C ALA A 336 7.89 7.90 -30.68
N ASP A 337 7.89 6.59 -30.45
CA ASP A 337 7.49 5.54 -31.43
C ASP A 337 5.99 5.56 -31.83
N GLY A 338 5.18 6.42 -31.27
CA GLY A 338 3.75 6.53 -31.57
C GLY A 338 3.37 7.58 -32.60
N GLY A 339 4.33 8.27 -33.20
CA GLY A 339 4.08 9.40 -34.15
C GLY A 339 4.14 9.06 -35.63
N ASP A 340 4.71 7.95 -36.01
CA ASP A 340 4.92 7.64 -37.43
C ASP A 340 4.21 6.33 -37.83
N GLY A 341 3.00 6.46 -38.38
CA GLY A 341 2.12 5.36 -38.82
C GLY A 341 2.69 4.48 -39.95
N ARG A 342 4.01 4.26 -40.00
CA ARG A 342 4.71 3.61 -41.13
C ARG A 342 5.29 2.23 -40.86
N ARG A 343 5.16 1.67 -39.61
CA ARG A 343 5.56 0.28 -39.37
C ARG A 343 4.34 -0.55 -39.01
N GLY A 344 3.94 -1.41 -39.96
CA GLY A 344 2.74 -2.22 -40.03
C GLY A 344 2.53 -3.13 -38.81
N GLY A 345 1.71 -2.67 -37.92
CA GLY A 345 1.13 -3.38 -36.81
C GLY A 345 0.09 -2.45 -36.23
N GLY A 346 -1.20 -2.64 -36.61
CA GLY A 346 -2.28 -1.72 -36.29
C GLY A 346 -2.53 -1.58 -34.80
N GLY A 347 -1.97 -0.54 -34.19
CA GLY A 347 -2.30 -0.13 -32.84
C GLY A 347 -1.49 1.07 -32.39
N ASP A 348 -2.17 2.13 -32.02
CA ASP A 348 -1.62 3.35 -31.37
C ASP A 348 -1.03 3.07 -29.95
N GLY A 349 -0.38 1.94 -29.72
CA GLY A 349 0.02 1.44 -28.41
C GLY A 349 1.52 1.56 -28.12
N VAL A 350 1.83 1.94 -26.88
CA VAL A 350 3.17 1.82 -26.29
C VAL A 350 3.36 0.38 -25.82
N ARG A 351 4.49 -0.25 -26.13
CA ARG A 351 4.90 -1.52 -25.53
C ARG A 351 6.09 -1.29 -24.60
N PHE A 352 5.86 -1.32 -23.30
CA PHE A 352 6.86 -1.08 -22.26
C PHE A 352 7.40 -2.42 -21.74
N PRO A 353 8.61 -2.88 -22.14
CA PRO A 353 9.16 -4.17 -21.74
C PRO A 353 9.34 -4.30 -20.22
N ASP A 354 9.18 -5.50 -19.68
CA ASP A 354 9.22 -5.77 -18.26
C ASP A 354 10.58 -5.46 -17.61
N ASP A 355 11.68 -5.81 -18.30
CA ASP A 355 13.04 -5.53 -17.84
C ASP A 355 13.34 -4.01 -17.85
N LEU A 356 12.92 -3.31 -18.89
CA LEU A 356 13.06 -1.86 -18.94
C LEU A 356 12.23 -1.19 -17.84
N TRP A 357 11.02 -1.70 -17.58
CA TRP A 357 10.19 -1.19 -16.49
C TRP A 357 10.84 -1.41 -15.12
N ALA A 358 11.34 -2.62 -14.85
CA ALA A 358 12.04 -2.92 -13.62
C ALA A 358 13.25 -2.01 -13.40
N ARG A 359 14.09 -1.80 -14.44
CA ARG A 359 15.23 -0.87 -14.39
C ARG A 359 14.79 0.57 -14.17
N THR A 360 13.72 1.01 -14.83
CA THR A 360 13.16 2.35 -14.63
C THR A 360 12.78 2.58 -13.18
N VAL A 361 12.07 1.65 -12.55
CA VAL A 361 11.69 1.71 -11.13
C VAL A 361 12.94 1.70 -10.24
N TYR A 362 13.93 0.91 -10.56
CA TYR A 362 15.16 0.77 -9.79
C TYR A 362 16.06 2.00 -9.91
N ASP A 363 16.10 2.65 -11.06
CA ASP A 363 16.80 3.94 -11.23
C ASP A 363 16.15 5.02 -10.35
N LEU A 364 14.81 5.10 -10.34
CA LEU A 364 14.11 6.03 -9.45
C LEU A 364 14.38 5.71 -7.97
N ALA A 365 14.36 4.44 -7.57
CA ALA A 365 14.65 4.03 -6.20
C ALA A 365 16.08 4.41 -5.79
N ALA A 366 17.08 4.16 -6.63
CA ALA A 366 18.47 4.55 -6.39
C ALA A 366 18.64 6.08 -6.33
N SER A 367 17.99 6.81 -7.23
CA SER A 367 18.01 8.28 -7.25
C SER A 367 17.33 8.87 -6.02
N TYR A 368 16.28 8.22 -5.49
CA TYR A 368 15.65 8.57 -4.21
C TYR A 368 16.61 8.37 -3.05
N HIS A 369 17.31 7.23 -3.01
CA HIS A 369 18.33 6.90 -2.01
C HIS A 369 19.46 7.92 -1.99
N HIS A 370 20.03 8.21 -3.15
CA HIS A 370 21.15 9.15 -3.27
C HIS A 370 20.72 10.61 -3.21
N GLN A 371 19.44 10.91 -3.02
CA GLN A 371 18.91 12.28 -2.98
C GLN A 371 19.34 13.11 -4.20
N ALA A 372 19.34 12.48 -5.39
CA ALA A 372 19.75 13.10 -6.65
C ALA A 372 18.97 14.40 -6.94
N MET A 373 17.75 14.50 -6.44
CA MET A 373 16.91 15.70 -6.47
C MET A 373 15.91 15.70 -5.32
N HIS A 374 15.12 16.78 -5.23
CA HIS A 374 14.02 16.84 -4.26
C HIS A 374 13.02 15.69 -4.48
N LYS A 375 12.71 14.95 -3.41
CA LYS A 375 11.86 13.73 -3.44
C LYS A 375 10.53 13.94 -4.16
N GLY A 376 9.87 15.09 -3.94
CA GLY A 376 8.61 15.42 -4.60
C GLY A 376 8.71 15.47 -6.12
N HIS A 377 9.78 16.04 -6.68
CA HIS A 377 9.99 16.10 -8.14
C HIS A 377 10.27 14.70 -8.72
N LEU A 378 11.05 13.89 -8.01
CA LEU A 378 11.32 12.51 -8.38
C LEU A 378 10.03 11.68 -8.44
N LEU A 379 9.17 11.80 -7.40
CA LEU A 379 7.90 11.09 -7.35
C LEU A 379 6.90 11.59 -8.41
N GLN A 380 6.93 12.89 -8.73
CA GLN A 380 6.13 13.41 -9.86
C GLN A 380 6.55 12.82 -11.20
N ALA A 381 7.85 12.64 -11.43
CA ALA A 381 8.38 12.05 -12.66
C ALA A 381 7.95 10.57 -12.83
N MET A 382 7.66 9.87 -11.74
CA MET A 382 7.17 8.49 -11.79
C MET A 382 5.79 8.36 -12.44
N THR A 383 4.91 9.35 -12.29
CA THR A 383 3.51 9.23 -12.74
C THR A 383 3.38 8.98 -14.25
N PRO A 384 3.97 9.78 -15.16
CA PRO A 384 3.87 9.49 -16.60
C PRO A 384 4.50 8.14 -16.96
N LEU A 385 5.61 7.76 -16.34
CA LEU A 385 6.25 6.46 -16.58
C LEU A 385 5.34 5.31 -16.22
N TYR A 386 4.69 5.39 -15.04
CA TYR A 386 3.69 4.42 -14.63
C TYR A 386 2.49 4.36 -15.59
N LEU A 387 1.99 5.49 -16.06
CA LEU A 387 0.88 5.53 -17.02
C LEU A 387 1.26 4.84 -18.34
N GLY A 388 2.49 5.02 -18.82
CA GLY A 388 3.01 4.30 -19.99
C GLY A 388 3.04 2.79 -19.77
N ARG A 389 3.52 2.33 -18.62
CA ARG A 389 3.54 0.90 -18.27
C ARG A 389 2.13 0.33 -18.14
N ALA A 390 1.25 1.02 -17.42
CA ALA A 390 -0.13 0.57 -17.22
C ALA A 390 -0.90 0.48 -18.54
N ALA A 391 -0.72 1.45 -19.43
CA ALA A 391 -1.30 1.42 -20.77
C ALA A 391 -0.79 0.23 -21.60
N SER A 392 0.53 -0.01 -21.59
CA SER A 392 1.15 -1.16 -22.25
C SER A 392 0.54 -2.46 -21.77
N PHE A 393 0.47 -2.65 -20.46
CA PHE A 393 -0.09 -3.85 -19.85
C PHE A 393 -1.55 -4.08 -20.26
N VAL A 394 -2.40 -3.05 -20.22
CA VAL A 394 -3.81 -3.15 -20.63
C VAL A 394 -3.94 -3.48 -22.11
N LEU A 395 -3.19 -2.80 -22.98
CA LEU A 395 -3.26 -2.99 -24.42
C LEU A 395 -2.77 -4.39 -24.87
N GLU A 396 -1.77 -4.92 -24.18
CA GLU A 396 -1.22 -6.25 -24.47
C GLU A 396 -2.13 -7.39 -24.01
N HIS A 397 -2.90 -7.18 -22.92
CA HIS A 397 -3.62 -8.28 -22.25
C HIS A 397 -5.15 -8.15 -22.24
N ARG A 398 -5.73 -7.06 -22.75
CA ARG A 398 -7.20 -6.79 -22.66
C ARG A 398 -8.10 -7.87 -23.29
N GLU A 399 -7.57 -8.66 -24.20
CA GLU A 399 -8.31 -9.73 -24.90
C GLU A 399 -7.95 -11.13 -24.36
N GLN A 400 -7.06 -11.19 -23.35
CA GLN A 400 -6.60 -12.45 -22.81
C GLN A 400 -7.47 -12.94 -21.65
N PRO A 401 -7.55 -14.26 -21.46
CA PRO A 401 -8.17 -14.83 -20.27
C PRO A 401 -7.47 -14.39 -18.99
N ARG A 402 -8.21 -14.28 -17.90
CA ARG A 402 -7.68 -13.88 -16.58
C ARG A 402 -6.40 -14.61 -16.18
N ALA A 403 -6.36 -15.93 -16.40
CA ALA A 403 -5.19 -16.73 -16.03
C ALA A 403 -3.91 -16.31 -16.78
N GLU A 404 -4.03 -15.87 -18.02
CA GLU A 404 -2.89 -15.38 -18.80
C GLU A 404 -2.45 -13.98 -18.30
N VAL A 405 -3.42 -13.11 -17.95
CA VAL A 405 -3.11 -11.79 -17.35
C VAL A 405 -2.43 -11.96 -15.98
N ASP A 406 -2.90 -12.90 -15.16
CA ASP A 406 -2.25 -13.21 -13.88
C ASP A 406 -0.84 -13.80 -14.11
N GLY A 407 -0.66 -14.62 -15.15
CA GLY A 407 0.65 -15.13 -15.57
C GLY A 407 1.62 -14.01 -15.97
N ALA A 408 1.15 -13.02 -16.72
CA ALA A 408 1.97 -11.86 -17.13
C ALA A 408 2.44 -11.03 -15.92
N VAL A 409 1.64 -10.92 -14.85
CA VAL A 409 2.07 -10.30 -13.59
C VAL A 409 3.18 -11.11 -12.92
N GLU A 410 3.09 -12.44 -12.92
CA GLU A 410 4.14 -13.30 -12.37
C GLU A 410 5.45 -13.20 -13.20
N GLU A 411 5.37 -13.10 -14.53
CA GLU A 411 6.52 -12.84 -15.40
C GLU A 411 7.17 -11.49 -15.10
N LEU A 412 6.38 -10.44 -14.92
CA LEU A 412 6.86 -9.14 -14.48
C LEU A 412 7.60 -9.23 -13.13
N CYS A 413 7.08 -9.99 -12.18
CA CYS A 413 7.77 -10.23 -10.90
C CYS A 413 9.14 -10.89 -11.11
N VAL A 414 9.23 -11.86 -12.01
CA VAL A 414 10.51 -12.49 -12.37
C VAL A 414 11.50 -11.49 -12.98
N ALA A 415 11.00 -10.53 -13.79
CA ALA A 415 11.85 -9.45 -14.31
C ALA A 415 12.41 -8.58 -13.16
N PHE A 416 11.61 -8.22 -12.17
CA PHE A 416 12.09 -7.49 -10.99
C PHE A 416 13.12 -8.31 -10.18
N GLU A 417 12.90 -9.61 -9.99
CA GLU A 417 13.85 -10.50 -9.34
C GLU A 417 15.18 -10.54 -10.11
N ARG A 418 15.12 -10.68 -11.43
CA ARG A 418 16.30 -10.75 -12.32
C ARG A 418 17.11 -9.46 -12.34
N GLU A 419 16.44 -8.30 -12.32
CA GLU A 419 17.09 -6.99 -12.35
C GLU A 419 17.52 -6.49 -10.95
N LYS A 420 17.30 -7.24 -9.88
CA LYS A 420 17.77 -6.88 -8.53
C LYS A 420 19.27 -6.61 -8.44
N PRO A 421 20.18 -7.38 -9.08
CA PRO A 421 21.61 -7.05 -9.09
C PRO A 421 21.91 -5.66 -9.64
N TYR A 422 21.17 -5.21 -10.67
CA TYR A 422 21.26 -3.85 -11.20
C TYR A 422 20.96 -2.79 -10.14
N LEU A 423 19.87 -2.98 -9.37
CA LEU A 423 19.57 -2.07 -8.26
C LEU A 423 20.68 -2.08 -7.20
N LEU A 424 21.23 -3.25 -6.85
CA LEU A 424 22.29 -3.37 -5.84
C LEU A 424 23.55 -2.60 -6.24
N GLU A 425 23.92 -2.62 -7.52
CA GLU A 425 25.03 -1.82 -8.05
C GLU A 425 24.74 -0.33 -7.96
N ARG A 426 23.55 0.08 -8.40
CA ARG A 426 23.08 1.47 -8.37
C ARG A 426 22.98 2.00 -6.92
N TRP A 427 22.51 1.19 -5.99
CA TRP A 427 22.38 1.55 -4.58
C TRP A 427 23.71 1.81 -3.91
N LYS A 428 24.75 1.05 -4.28
CA LYS A 428 26.12 1.19 -3.74
C LYS A 428 26.94 2.26 -4.44
N GLY A 429 26.70 2.51 -5.71
CA GLY A 429 27.59 3.25 -6.60
C GLY A 429 27.52 4.77 -6.53
N GLY A 430 26.61 5.37 -5.74
CA GLY A 430 26.37 6.82 -5.72
C GLY A 430 25.51 7.29 -6.92
N ALA A 431 25.02 8.55 -6.85
CA ALA A 431 24.28 9.18 -7.94
C ALA A 431 25.06 9.11 -9.25
N ALA A 432 24.37 8.86 -10.38
CA ALA A 432 24.99 8.97 -11.69
C ALA A 432 25.75 10.32 -11.79
N PRO A 433 26.95 10.36 -12.38
CA PRO A 433 27.70 11.60 -12.47
C PRO A 433 26.86 12.61 -13.24
N THR A 434 26.43 13.66 -12.57
CA THR A 434 25.85 14.84 -13.20
C THR A 434 26.87 15.33 -14.23
N GLN A 435 26.63 15.11 -15.51
CA GLN A 435 27.44 15.70 -16.57
C GLN A 435 27.37 17.21 -16.38
N GLY A 436 28.56 17.78 -16.10
CA GLY A 436 28.84 19.13 -15.66
C GLY A 436 27.83 20.19 -16.11
N ARG A 437 27.08 20.73 -15.18
CA ARG A 437 26.53 22.07 -15.31
C ARG A 437 27.68 23.05 -15.42
N PRO A 438 27.78 23.88 -16.46
CA PRO A 438 28.71 25.02 -16.44
C PRO A 438 28.32 25.92 -15.26
N SER A 439 29.22 26.06 -14.31
CA SER A 439 29.18 27.06 -13.24
C SER A 439 29.11 28.45 -13.89
N GLY A 440 27.96 29.12 -13.81
CA GLY A 440 27.89 30.49 -14.24
C GLY A 440 26.52 31.02 -14.64
N ALA A 441 25.64 31.22 -13.68
CA ALA A 441 24.65 32.30 -13.76
C ALA A 441 24.48 32.91 -12.38
N ARG A 442 25.33 33.92 -12.10
CA ARG A 442 25.09 34.85 -11.01
C ARG A 442 23.83 35.65 -11.33
N PHE A 443 22.77 35.42 -10.62
CA PHE A 443 21.65 36.34 -10.58
C PHE A 443 22.14 37.63 -9.86
N SER A 444 22.41 38.67 -10.64
CA SER A 444 22.61 40.01 -10.12
C SER A 444 21.26 40.51 -9.61
N ALA A 445 21.20 40.78 -8.32
CA ALA A 445 20.14 41.55 -7.70
C ALA A 445 20.20 42.99 -8.26
N GLY A 446 19.31 43.30 -9.22
CA GLY A 446 19.04 44.68 -9.63
C GLY A 446 18.11 45.33 -8.62
N GLY A 447 18.64 46.22 -7.81
CA GLY A 447 17.85 47.14 -7.02
C GLY A 447 17.08 48.11 -7.94
N ALA A 448 15.84 48.37 -7.58
CA ALA A 448 15.10 49.55 -7.99
C ALA A 448 14.32 50.05 -6.75
N SER A 449 14.81 51.15 -6.19
CA SER A 449 14.02 52.08 -5.37
C SER A 449 12.97 52.75 -6.29
N VAL A 450 11.74 52.79 -5.90
CA VAL A 450 10.83 53.93 -5.63
C VAL A 450 9.57 53.38 -5.01
#